data_074438e7321098c2069f682ed709aea5
#
_entry.id   074438e7321098c2069f682ed709aea5
#
_cell.length_a   1.000
_cell.length_b   1.000
_cell.length_c   1.000
_cell.angle_alpha   90.00
_cell.angle_beta   90.00
_cell.angle_gamma   90.00
#
_symmetry.space_group_name_H-M   'P 1'
#
loop_
_entity.id
_entity.type
_entity.pdbx_description
1 polymer ?
#
loop_
_entity_poly.entity_id
_entity_poly.type
_entity_poly.pdbx_seq_one_letter_code
_entity_poly.pdbx_strand_id
1 'polypeptide(L)'
;SSGEQGTSKTVSFNAATFEAISGGISDGESILFTAIITDKAGNATTGTQSGTSIAFDQSVPAFSSLSPSSNSSVKVADVGYTLSETIASGTVTYTRTSGTADGSSPHTQSLSGGELSSGARSLAALSNAPTLVSGTTYEIDFNGVDAAGNAATEVSVTGIFFDTTVPADFTVGSVITTGGTVTAGKWNSTNTGINVTVPLPNDATLIDGTLQIRANVASGGYENLGSAQTISSGEQGTSKTVSFNAATFEAISGGISDGESILFTAIITD
;
A
#
# COMPACT_ATOMS: atom_id res chain seq x y z
N SER A 1 -57.37 29.31 5.09
CA SER A 1 -58.38 29.58 6.13
C SER A 1 -58.08 30.90 6.82
N SER A 2 -59.08 31.54 7.42
CA SER A 2 -58.96 32.87 8.04
C SER A 2 -58.00 32.92 9.24
N GLY A 3 -57.51 31.81 9.72
CA GLY A 3 -56.58 31.72 10.86
C GLY A 3 -55.10 31.60 10.49
N GLU A 4 -54.75 31.58 9.19
CA GLU A 4 -53.39 31.41 8.73
C GLU A 4 -52.71 32.73 8.31
N GLN A 5 -53.44 33.84 8.36
CA GLN A 5 -52.87 35.15 8.03
C GLN A 5 -51.85 35.61 9.07
N GLY A 6 -50.67 36.01 8.61
CA GLY A 6 -49.59 36.44 9.48
C GLY A 6 -48.81 35.30 10.17
N THR A 7 -49.04 34.03 9.79
CA THR A 7 -48.32 32.87 10.29
C THR A 7 -47.43 32.28 9.20
N SER A 8 -46.31 31.64 9.61
CA SER A 8 -45.44 30.88 8.69
C SER A 8 -46.15 29.59 8.27
N LYS A 9 -46.08 29.24 6.99
CA LYS A 9 -46.63 28.00 6.45
C LYS A 9 -45.48 27.16 5.89
N THR A 10 -45.39 25.91 6.34
CA THR A 10 -44.45 24.93 5.80
C THR A 10 -45.07 24.15 4.65
N VAL A 11 -44.37 24.03 3.56
CA VAL A 11 -44.73 23.17 2.42
C VAL A 11 -43.66 22.09 2.32
N SER A 12 -44.09 20.82 2.26
CA SER A 12 -43.21 19.67 2.15
C SER A 12 -43.31 19.04 0.77
N PHE A 13 -42.19 18.69 0.20
CA PHE A 13 -42.06 17.93 -1.04
C PHE A 13 -41.43 16.58 -0.74
N ASN A 14 -41.87 15.54 -1.43
CA ASN A 14 -41.15 14.26 -1.43
C ASN A 14 -39.93 14.33 -2.39
N ALA A 15 -38.99 13.38 -2.26
CA ALA A 15 -37.78 13.34 -3.06
C ALA A 15 -38.08 13.35 -4.57
N ALA A 16 -38.99 12.50 -5.04
CA ALA A 16 -39.30 12.40 -6.46
C ALA A 16 -39.86 13.72 -7.04
N THR A 17 -40.68 14.48 -6.26
CA THR A 17 -41.18 15.79 -6.69
C THR A 17 -40.08 16.84 -6.70
N PHE A 18 -39.18 16.78 -5.73
CA PHE A 18 -38.06 17.71 -5.62
C PHE A 18 -37.06 17.49 -6.75
N GLU A 19 -36.64 16.25 -6.98
CA GLU A 19 -35.67 15.87 -8.00
C GLU A 19 -36.15 16.09 -9.44
N ALA A 20 -37.48 16.12 -9.67
CA ALA A 20 -38.09 16.37 -10.97
C ALA A 20 -38.21 17.87 -11.33
N ILE A 21 -37.77 18.80 -10.47
CA ILE A 21 -37.81 20.23 -10.75
C ILE A 21 -37.00 20.54 -12.01
N SER A 22 -37.55 21.35 -12.89
CA SER A 22 -36.94 21.77 -14.14
C SER A 22 -36.46 20.65 -15.08
N GLY A 23 -37.07 19.45 -14.97
CA GLY A 23 -36.72 18.28 -15.79
C GLY A 23 -35.62 17.42 -15.20
N GLY A 24 -35.24 17.66 -13.97
CA GLY A 24 -34.21 16.96 -13.21
C GLY A 24 -33.20 17.91 -12.63
N ILE A 25 -32.65 17.53 -11.49
CA ILE A 25 -31.53 18.23 -10.83
C ILE A 25 -30.29 17.37 -10.99
N SER A 26 -29.18 18.00 -11.37
CA SER A 26 -27.89 17.34 -11.55
C SER A 26 -26.98 17.55 -10.34
N ASP A 27 -26.07 16.61 -10.10
CA ASP A 27 -25.05 16.73 -9.06
C ASP A 27 -24.23 18.02 -9.23
N GLY A 28 -23.95 18.69 -8.13
CA GLY A 28 -23.24 19.97 -8.07
C GLY A 28 -24.14 21.18 -8.26
N GLU A 29 -25.43 21.02 -8.56
CA GLU A 29 -26.35 22.16 -8.68
C GLU A 29 -26.72 22.72 -7.32
N SER A 30 -26.92 24.05 -7.27
CA SER A 30 -27.41 24.78 -6.10
C SER A 30 -28.85 25.25 -6.34
N ILE A 31 -29.75 24.88 -5.45
CA ILE A 31 -31.18 25.13 -5.56
C ILE A 31 -31.56 26.25 -4.60
N LEU A 32 -32.22 27.28 -5.12
CA LEU A 32 -32.82 28.37 -4.38
C LEU A 32 -34.32 28.37 -4.59
N PHE A 33 -35.05 28.76 -3.57
CA PHE A 33 -36.53 28.73 -3.57
C PHE A 33 -37.10 30.12 -3.59
N THR A 34 -38.24 30.26 -4.28
CA THR A 34 -39.13 31.41 -4.17
C THR A 34 -40.59 30.90 -4.03
N ALA A 35 -41.46 31.71 -3.55
CA ALA A 35 -42.88 31.40 -3.45
C ALA A 35 -43.74 32.50 -4.11
N ILE A 36 -44.84 32.07 -4.69
CA ILE A 36 -45.87 32.97 -5.22
C ILE A 36 -47.09 32.84 -4.35
N ILE A 37 -47.60 33.95 -3.87
CA ILE A 37 -48.86 34.02 -3.14
C ILE A 37 -49.89 34.68 -4.02
N THR A 38 -51.01 34.04 -4.23
CA THR A 38 -52.14 34.59 -5.02
C THR A 38 -53.35 34.74 -4.11
N ASP A 39 -54.00 35.92 -4.14
CA ASP A 39 -55.24 36.16 -3.39
C ASP A 39 -56.43 35.54 -4.11
N LYS A 40 -57.61 35.63 -3.46
CA LYS A 40 -58.86 35.08 -4.01
C LYS A 40 -59.31 35.81 -5.30
N ALA A 41 -58.89 37.05 -5.51
CA ALA A 41 -59.20 37.84 -6.69
C ALA A 41 -58.25 37.54 -7.88
N GLY A 42 -57.21 36.74 -7.65
CA GLY A 42 -56.23 36.39 -8.66
C GLY A 42 -54.99 37.28 -8.65
N ASN A 43 -54.85 38.21 -7.72
CA ASN A 43 -53.62 39.05 -7.62
C ASN A 43 -52.50 38.24 -7.01
N ALA A 44 -51.37 38.23 -7.69
CA ALA A 44 -50.18 37.43 -7.29
C ALA A 44 -49.02 38.31 -6.87
N THR A 45 -48.27 37.89 -5.88
CA THR A 45 -46.99 38.43 -5.46
C THR A 45 -45.95 37.33 -5.37
N THR A 46 -44.79 37.55 -6.01
CA THR A 46 -43.63 36.65 -5.89
C THR A 46 -42.78 37.11 -4.73
N GLY A 47 -42.46 36.23 -3.82
CA GLY A 47 -41.53 36.47 -2.72
C GLY A 47 -40.09 36.60 -3.23
N THR A 48 -39.23 37.20 -2.42
CA THR A 48 -37.77 37.18 -2.66
C THR A 48 -37.28 35.73 -2.53
N GLN A 49 -36.20 35.45 -3.28
CA GLN A 49 -35.54 34.16 -3.26
C GLN A 49 -34.98 33.82 -1.85
N SER A 50 -34.94 32.54 -1.48
CA SER A 50 -34.37 32.11 -0.22
C SER A 50 -32.92 32.58 -0.07
N GLY A 51 -32.53 33.00 1.12
CA GLY A 51 -31.14 33.37 1.44
C GLY A 51 -30.21 32.17 1.57
N THR A 52 -30.77 30.94 1.63
CA THR A 52 -30.01 29.68 1.73
C THR A 52 -30.30 28.82 0.51
N SER A 53 -29.26 28.29 -0.12
CA SER A 53 -29.37 27.29 -1.17
C SER A 53 -29.20 25.89 -0.59
N ILE A 54 -29.73 24.90 -1.31
CA ILE A 54 -29.43 23.49 -1.08
C ILE A 54 -28.48 23.05 -2.20
N ALA A 55 -27.31 22.53 -1.86
CA ALA A 55 -26.47 21.84 -2.80
C ALA A 55 -27.02 20.44 -3.02
N PHE A 56 -27.15 20.05 -4.28
CA PHE A 56 -27.59 18.70 -4.66
C PHE A 56 -26.36 17.86 -4.98
N ASP A 57 -26.20 16.77 -4.26
CA ASP A 57 -25.09 15.84 -4.42
C ASP A 57 -25.54 14.43 -4.06
N GLN A 58 -25.53 13.55 -5.05
CA GLN A 58 -25.87 12.11 -4.93
C GLN A 58 -24.66 11.24 -5.34
N SER A 59 -23.54 11.87 -5.69
CA SER A 59 -22.31 11.14 -6.00
C SER A 59 -21.82 10.40 -4.76
N VAL A 60 -21.40 9.16 -4.95
CA VAL A 60 -20.89 8.31 -3.88
C VAL A 60 -19.38 8.25 -4.03
N PRO A 61 -18.60 8.64 -3.02
CA PRO A 61 -17.16 8.54 -3.08
C PRO A 61 -16.72 7.08 -3.22
N ALA A 62 -15.62 6.86 -3.96
CA ALA A 62 -15.07 5.53 -4.16
C ALA A 62 -13.57 5.51 -3.92
N PHE A 63 -13.10 4.47 -3.22
CA PHE A 63 -11.70 4.12 -3.11
C PHE A 63 -11.30 3.14 -4.20
N SER A 64 -10.15 3.35 -4.83
CA SER A 64 -9.60 2.50 -5.88
C SER A 64 -8.06 2.50 -5.82
N SER A 65 -7.42 1.69 -6.67
CA SER A 65 -5.95 1.58 -6.74
C SER A 65 -5.29 1.37 -5.38
N LEU A 66 -5.86 0.44 -4.60
CA LEU A 66 -5.41 0.19 -3.22
C LEU A 66 -4.00 -0.40 -3.18
N SER A 67 -3.21 0.03 -2.22
CA SER A 67 -1.88 -0.45 -1.92
C SER A 67 -1.69 -0.55 -0.40
N PRO A 68 -1.00 -1.61 0.13
CA PRO A 68 -0.38 -2.70 -0.59
C PRO A 68 -1.38 -3.59 -1.33
N SER A 69 -0.92 -4.41 -2.27
CA SER A 69 -1.78 -5.39 -2.95
C SER A 69 -2.14 -6.54 -2.01
N SER A 70 -3.28 -7.18 -2.20
CA SER A 70 -3.65 -8.37 -1.42
C SER A 70 -2.58 -9.46 -1.49
N ASN A 71 -2.35 -10.15 -0.37
CA ASN A 71 -1.32 -11.18 -0.17
C ASN A 71 0.13 -10.66 -0.26
N SER A 72 0.35 -9.38 0.01
CA SER A 72 1.69 -8.81 0.12
C SER A 72 2.26 -8.97 1.51
N SER A 73 3.60 -9.09 1.59
CA SER A 73 4.35 -8.90 2.84
C SER A 73 4.84 -7.46 2.95
N VAL A 74 4.70 -6.85 4.12
CA VAL A 74 5.06 -5.46 4.36
C VAL A 74 5.74 -5.30 5.71
N LYS A 75 6.68 -4.35 5.84
CA LYS A 75 7.36 -4.02 7.10
C LYS A 75 6.94 -2.69 7.72
N VAL A 76 6.06 -1.97 7.04
CA VAL A 76 5.50 -0.68 7.48
C VAL A 76 4.00 -0.67 7.24
N ALA A 77 3.27 0.10 8.05
CA ALA A 77 1.81 0.22 7.95
C ALA A 77 1.39 1.28 6.90
N ASP A 78 2.10 1.34 5.78
CA ASP A 78 1.84 2.30 4.72
C ASP A 78 0.63 1.85 3.88
N VAL A 79 -0.16 2.83 3.44
CA VAL A 79 -1.27 2.61 2.51
C VAL A 79 -1.28 3.64 1.39
N GLY A 80 -1.78 3.23 0.25
CA GLY A 80 -2.05 4.10 -0.90
C GLY A 80 -3.44 3.80 -1.47
N TYR A 81 -4.08 4.81 -2.02
CA TYR A 81 -5.40 4.70 -2.64
C TYR A 81 -5.68 5.88 -3.57
N THR A 82 -6.73 5.78 -4.35
CA THR A 82 -7.27 6.89 -5.15
C THR A 82 -8.71 7.14 -4.70
N LEU A 83 -9.03 8.39 -4.34
CA LEU A 83 -10.39 8.84 -4.08
C LEU A 83 -10.99 9.47 -5.33
N SER A 84 -12.22 9.07 -5.68
CA SER A 84 -12.97 9.66 -6.80
C SER A 84 -13.30 11.13 -6.55
N GLU A 85 -13.53 11.50 -5.30
CA GLU A 85 -13.88 12.83 -4.83
C GLU A 85 -13.36 13.09 -3.42
N THR A 86 -13.43 14.35 -2.97
CA THR A 86 -13.06 14.73 -1.59
C THR A 86 -14.12 14.26 -0.60
N ILE A 87 -13.68 13.59 0.47
CA ILE A 87 -14.56 13.12 1.55
C ILE A 87 -14.46 14.02 2.77
N ALA A 88 -15.54 14.11 3.54
CA ALA A 88 -15.59 14.88 4.79
C ALA A 88 -14.97 14.10 5.97
N SER A 89 -15.07 12.77 5.94
CA SER A 89 -14.47 11.86 6.92
C SER A 89 -14.19 10.51 6.28
N GLY A 90 -13.20 9.80 6.81
CA GLY A 90 -12.89 8.45 6.38
C GLY A 90 -12.05 7.71 7.39
N THR A 91 -11.97 6.40 7.23
CA THR A 91 -11.18 5.50 8.07
C THR A 91 -10.43 4.47 7.25
N VAL A 92 -9.25 4.09 7.76
CA VAL A 92 -8.52 2.88 7.35
C VAL A 92 -8.42 1.99 8.58
N THR A 93 -8.94 0.77 8.48
CA THR A 93 -8.99 -0.18 9.60
C THR A 93 -8.16 -1.41 9.29
N TYR A 94 -7.22 -1.73 10.17
CA TYR A 94 -6.38 -2.94 10.08
C TYR A 94 -6.93 -3.98 11.03
N THR A 95 -7.52 -5.04 10.50
CA THR A 95 -8.12 -6.12 11.27
C THR A 95 -7.26 -7.37 11.17
N ARG A 96 -6.79 -7.89 12.32
CA ARG A 96 -6.06 -9.14 12.35
C ARG A 96 -6.94 -10.31 11.87
N THR A 97 -6.43 -11.07 10.92
CA THR A 97 -7.10 -12.28 10.40
C THR A 97 -6.41 -13.57 10.84
N SER A 98 -5.06 -13.56 10.98
CA SER A 98 -4.30 -14.73 11.41
C SER A 98 -2.90 -14.35 11.95
N GLY A 99 -2.05 -15.34 12.24
CA GLY A 99 -0.68 -15.13 12.71
C GLY A 99 -0.59 -14.78 14.19
N THR A 100 0.45 -14.03 14.57
CA THR A 100 0.72 -13.60 15.95
C THR A 100 -0.47 -12.85 16.52
N ALA A 101 -0.75 -13.00 17.81
CA ALA A 101 -1.87 -12.34 18.47
C ALA A 101 -1.61 -10.83 18.58
N ASP A 102 -2.58 -10.04 18.15
CA ASP A 102 -2.61 -8.59 18.31
C ASP A 102 -3.81 -8.21 19.17
N GLY A 103 -3.54 -7.91 20.44
CA GLY A 103 -4.57 -7.58 21.42
C GLY A 103 -5.21 -6.20 21.21
N SER A 104 -4.66 -5.38 20.32
CA SER A 104 -5.18 -4.05 19.99
C SER A 104 -5.96 -4.02 18.67
N SER A 105 -6.00 -5.14 17.94
CA SER A 105 -6.80 -5.25 16.71
C SER A 105 -8.30 -5.28 17.02
N PRO A 106 -9.14 -4.57 16.22
CA PRO A 106 -8.79 -3.81 15.01
C PRO A 106 -8.20 -2.42 15.33
N HIS A 107 -7.26 -1.98 14.48
CA HIS A 107 -6.71 -0.63 14.55
C HIS A 107 -7.44 0.27 13.55
N THR A 108 -8.34 1.11 14.00
CA THR A 108 -9.07 2.06 13.15
C THR A 108 -8.39 3.42 13.17
N GLN A 109 -7.95 3.88 12.01
CA GLN A 109 -7.26 5.15 11.81
C GLN A 109 -8.17 6.11 11.06
N SER A 110 -8.43 7.29 11.64
CA SER A 110 -9.19 8.34 10.98
C SER A 110 -8.32 9.06 9.96
N LEU A 111 -8.81 9.24 8.75
CA LEU A 111 -8.16 10.04 7.71
C LEU A 111 -8.24 11.53 8.06
N SER A 112 -7.23 12.31 7.67
CA SER A 112 -7.15 13.74 7.96
C SER A 112 -6.40 14.53 6.89
N GLY A 113 -6.69 15.83 6.80
CA GLY A 113 -6.00 16.74 5.88
C GLY A 113 -5.99 16.25 4.44
N GLY A 114 -4.81 16.14 3.82
CA GLY A 114 -4.65 15.67 2.45
C GLY A 114 -5.10 14.22 2.19
N GLU A 115 -5.28 13.42 3.26
CA GLU A 115 -5.77 12.06 3.16
C GLU A 115 -7.25 11.98 2.74
N LEU A 116 -8.00 13.07 2.91
CA LEU A 116 -9.40 13.20 2.55
C LEU A 116 -9.60 13.77 1.13
N SER A 117 -8.54 14.26 0.48
CA SER A 117 -8.65 14.93 -0.82
C SER A 117 -8.84 13.93 -1.96
N SER A 118 -9.61 14.34 -2.98
CA SER A 118 -9.75 13.59 -4.24
C SER A 118 -8.41 13.39 -4.94
N GLY A 119 -8.31 12.31 -5.73
CA GLY A 119 -7.13 11.94 -6.48
C GLY A 119 -6.28 10.85 -5.82
N ALA A 120 -5.11 10.59 -6.40
CA ALA A 120 -4.23 9.52 -5.97
C ALA A 120 -3.40 9.92 -4.75
N ARG A 121 -3.39 9.06 -3.74
CA ARG A 121 -2.47 9.06 -2.62
C ARG A 121 -1.45 7.93 -2.82
N SER A 122 -0.17 8.30 -2.92
CA SER A 122 0.92 7.33 -3.00
C SER A 122 1.04 6.52 -1.72
N LEU A 123 1.61 5.32 -1.82
CA LEU A 123 1.91 4.46 -0.67
C LEU A 123 2.76 5.24 0.35
N ALA A 124 2.20 5.50 1.52
CA ALA A 124 2.85 6.22 2.62
C ALA A 124 2.12 5.95 3.94
N ALA A 125 2.79 6.23 5.05
CA ALA A 125 2.18 6.19 6.37
C ALA A 125 1.02 7.18 6.48
N LEU A 126 -0.05 6.78 7.16
CA LEU A 126 -1.10 7.69 7.58
C LEU A 126 -0.55 8.63 8.66
N SER A 127 -1.16 9.81 8.82
CA SER A 127 -0.77 10.80 9.83
C SER A 127 -0.82 10.24 11.26
N ASN A 128 -1.63 9.22 11.48
CA ASN A 128 -1.82 8.49 12.74
C ASN A 128 -1.61 6.98 12.56
N ALA A 129 -0.62 6.57 11.75
CA ALA A 129 -0.37 5.16 11.43
C ALA A 129 -0.34 4.27 12.68
N PRO A 130 -0.94 3.05 12.63
CA PRO A 130 -0.99 2.15 13.76
C PRO A 130 0.36 1.49 14.02
N THR A 131 0.54 0.99 15.25
CA THR A 131 1.62 0.05 15.56
C THR A 131 1.09 -1.36 15.38
N LEU A 132 1.54 -2.03 14.31
CA LEU A 132 1.17 -3.40 13.99
C LEU A 132 2.12 -4.42 14.65
N VAL A 133 1.67 -5.66 14.78
CA VAL A 133 2.43 -6.76 15.41
C VAL A 133 3.08 -7.62 14.31
N SER A 134 4.41 -7.79 14.38
CA SER A 134 5.17 -8.64 13.43
C SER A 134 4.71 -10.10 13.49
N GLY A 135 4.68 -10.77 12.35
CA GLY A 135 4.17 -12.13 12.19
C GLY A 135 2.64 -12.23 12.15
N THR A 136 1.96 -11.11 11.93
CA THR A 136 0.49 -11.04 11.89
C THR A 136 0.01 -10.75 10.48
N THR A 137 -1.08 -11.41 10.09
CA THR A 137 -1.77 -11.13 8.83
C THR A 137 -2.98 -10.24 9.10
N TYR A 138 -3.10 -9.17 8.32
CA TYR A 138 -4.17 -8.19 8.42
C TYR A 138 -5.03 -8.16 7.15
N GLU A 139 -6.29 -7.78 7.33
CA GLU A 139 -7.16 -7.18 6.33
C GLU A 139 -7.15 -5.67 6.57
N ILE A 140 -7.15 -4.88 5.49
CA ILE A 140 -7.15 -3.42 5.56
C ILE A 140 -8.39 -2.92 4.82
N ASP A 141 -9.32 -2.30 5.56
CA ASP A 141 -10.59 -1.79 5.07
C ASP A 141 -10.52 -0.27 4.90
N PHE A 142 -11.07 0.22 3.79
CA PHE A 142 -11.14 1.66 3.47
C PHE A 142 -12.60 2.08 3.41
N ASN A 143 -12.95 3.14 4.15
CA ASN A 143 -14.29 3.67 4.21
C ASN A 143 -14.28 5.19 4.31
N GLY A 144 -15.38 5.85 3.89
CA GLY A 144 -15.50 7.30 3.96
C GLY A 144 -16.88 7.81 3.63
N VAL A 145 -17.10 9.08 3.95
CA VAL A 145 -18.36 9.80 3.72
C VAL A 145 -18.02 11.19 3.19
N ASP A 146 -18.70 11.66 2.16
CA ASP A 146 -18.53 13.01 1.62
C ASP A 146 -19.23 14.08 2.48
N ALA A 147 -19.19 15.32 2.01
CA ALA A 147 -19.79 16.45 2.71
C ALA A 147 -21.34 16.46 2.63
N ALA A 148 -21.92 15.78 1.66
CA ALA A 148 -23.36 15.66 1.49
C ALA A 148 -23.96 14.51 2.33
N GLY A 149 -23.10 13.61 2.81
CA GLY A 149 -23.50 12.44 3.60
C GLY A 149 -23.58 11.13 2.80
N ASN A 150 -23.11 11.11 1.53
CA ASN A 150 -23.04 9.90 0.74
C ASN A 150 -21.86 9.04 1.22
N ALA A 151 -22.13 7.80 1.58
CA ALA A 151 -21.13 6.88 2.10
C ALA A 151 -20.49 6.06 0.98
N ALA A 152 -19.16 5.96 0.97
CA ALA A 152 -18.43 5.04 0.11
C ALA A 152 -18.84 3.59 0.39
N THR A 153 -18.86 2.76 -0.65
CA THR A 153 -18.85 1.32 -0.45
C THR A 153 -17.47 0.93 0.09
N GLU A 154 -17.45 0.24 1.22
CA GLU A 154 -16.21 -0.26 1.82
C GLU A 154 -15.47 -1.17 0.84
N VAL A 155 -14.16 -1.00 0.75
CA VAL A 155 -13.27 -1.84 -0.04
C VAL A 155 -12.10 -2.30 0.81
N SER A 156 -11.63 -3.53 0.54
CA SER A 156 -10.61 -4.17 1.38
C SER A 156 -9.44 -4.69 0.56
N VAL A 157 -8.27 -4.72 1.18
CA VAL A 157 -7.13 -5.56 0.78
C VAL A 157 -6.89 -6.60 1.86
N THR A 158 -6.72 -7.86 1.46
CA THR A 158 -6.65 -9.00 2.36
C THR A 158 -5.31 -9.71 2.31
N GLY A 159 -4.98 -10.45 3.36
CA GLY A 159 -3.77 -11.27 3.39
C GLY A 159 -2.48 -10.46 3.51
N ILE A 160 -2.52 -9.28 4.11
CA ILE A 160 -1.33 -8.43 4.30
C ILE A 160 -0.53 -8.97 5.48
N PHE A 161 0.58 -9.61 5.19
CA PHE A 161 1.48 -10.13 6.21
C PHE A 161 2.45 -9.03 6.67
N PHE A 162 2.34 -8.63 7.93
CA PHE A 162 3.22 -7.63 8.53
C PHE A 162 4.41 -8.30 9.19
N ASP A 163 5.62 -8.00 8.71
CA ASP A 163 6.86 -8.55 9.24
C ASP A 163 7.95 -7.47 9.35
N THR A 164 8.51 -7.37 10.55
CA THR A 164 9.66 -6.51 10.86
C THR A 164 10.86 -7.32 11.33
N THR A 165 10.75 -8.64 11.28
CA THR A 165 11.79 -9.55 11.75
C THR A 165 12.83 -9.71 10.63
N VAL A 166 14.08 -9.37 10.91
CA VAL A 166 15.16 -9.63 9.96
C VAL A 166 15.49 -11.12 9.94
N PRO A 167 15.94 -11.68 8.80
CA PRO A 167 16.41 -13.05 8.71
C PRO A 167 17.49 -13.36 9.76
N ALA A 168 17.46 -14.58 10.28
CA ALA A 168 18.45 -15.02 11.27
C ALA A 168 19.87 -14.96 10.70
N ASP A 169 20.85 -14.74 11.57
CA ASP A 169 22.27 -14.74 11.23
C ASP A 169 22.70 -16.02 10.52
N PHE A 170 23.51 -15.87 9.51
CA PHE A 170 24.08 -16.97 8.74
C PHE A 170 25.53 -16.68 8.35
N THR A 171 26.26 -17.71 7.95
CA THR A 171 27.64 -17.58 7.45
C THR A 171 27.71 -18.22 6.06
N VAL A 172 28.41 -17.58 5.13
CA VAL A 172 28.69 -18.19 3.83
C VAL A 172 29.41 -19.52 4.05
N GLY A 173 28.90 -20.55 3.43
CA GLY A 173 29.45 -21.91 3.53
C GLY A 173 30.66 -22.14 2.62
N SER A 174 30.64 -23.20 1.83
CA SER A 174 31.75 -23.52 0.94
C SER A 174 31.85 -22.59 -0.25
N VAL A 175 33.08 -22.22 -0.60
CA VAL A 175 33.44 -21.53 -1.84
C VAL A 175 34.40 -22.44 -2.60
N ILE A 176 34.00 -22.86 -3.81
CA ILE A 176 34.74 -23.86 -4.59
C ILE A 176 34.88 -23.37 -6.02
N THR A 177 36.14 -23.36 -6.54
CA THR A 177 36.39 -23.11 -7.95
C THR A 177 35.94 -24.29 -8.81
N THR A 178 35.53 -24.03 -10.04
CA THR A 178 35.01 -25.04 -10.98
C THR A 178 35.74 -24.96 -12.32
N GLY A 179 35.77 -26.10 -13.03
CA GLY A 179 36.48 -26.25 -14.31
C GLY A 179 38.00 -26.37 -14.14
N GLY A 180 38.63 -26.99 -15.11
CA GLY A 180 40.10 -27.21 -15.14
C GLY A 180 40.64 -27.92 -13.91
N THR A 181 41.79 -27.50 -13.43
CA THR A 181 42.41 -28.06 -12.20
C THR A 181 41.90 -27.34 -10.99
N VAL A 182 41.05 -28.02 -10.19
CA VAL A 182 40.46 -27.47 -8.94
C VAL A 182 41.43 -27.69 -7.79
N THR A 183 41.92 -26.62 -7.19
CA THR A 183 42.76 -26.64 -5.98
C THR A 183 42.01 -25.86 -4.87
N ALA A 184 41.84 -26.45 -3.71
CA ALA A 184 41.10 -25.85 -2.60
C ALA A 184 41.67 -24.46 -2.23
N GLY A 185 40.78 -23.45 -2.21
CA GLY A 185 41.15 -22.07 -1.85
C GLY A 185 42.07 -21.38 -2.86
N LYS A 186 42.14 -21.87 -4.10
CA LYS A 186 42.96 -21.26 -5.16
C LYS A 186 42.14 -21.07 -6.43
N TRP A 187 42.32 -19.92 -7.06
CA TRP A 187 41.92 -19.65 -8.44
C TRP A 187 43.13 -19.74 -9.35
N ASN A 188 43.01 -20.39 -10.48
CA ASN A 188 44.07 -20.51 -11.48
C ASN A 188 43.54 -20.36 -12.90
N SER A 189 44.43 -20.18 -13.87
CA SER A 189 44.09 -19.91 -15.27
C SER A 189 43.27 -20.98 -15.98
N THR A 190 43.05 -22.15 -15.37
CA THR A 190 42.25 -23.24 -15.94
C THR A 190 40.82 -23.25 -15.37
N ASN A 191 40.55 -22.49 -14.29
CA ASN A 191 39.23 -22.45 -13.72
C ASN A 191 38.26 -21.67 -14.60
N THR A 192 37.01 -22.13 -14.72
CA THR A 192 35.99 -21.52 -15.57
C THR A 192 34.84 -20.91 -14.76
N GLY A 193 34.85 -21.09 -13.45
CA GLY A 193 33.82 -20.52 -12.56
C GLY A 193 34.09 -20.82 -11.10
N ILE A 194 33.16 -20.30 -10.27
CA ILE A 194 33.19 -20.44 -8.83
C ILE A 194 31.77 -20.68 -8.32
N ASN A 195 31.62 -21.59 -7.36
CA ASN A 195 30.38 -21.87 -6.66
C ASN A 195 30.48 -21.35 -5.22
N VAL A 196 29.50 -20.57 -4.81
CA VAL A 196 29.36 -20.07 -3.43
C VAL A 196 28.09 -20.65 -2.84
N THR A 197 28.24 -21.40 -1.74
CA THR A 197 27.11 -22.05 -1.05
C THR A 197 26.77 -21.27 0.21
N VAL A 198 25.47 -20.95 0.37
CA VAL A 198 24.95 -20.19 1.51
C VAL A 198 23.86 -21.00 2.19
N PRO A 199 23.99 -21.32 3.49
CA PRO A 199 22.89 -21.89 4.27
C PRO A 199 21.78 -20.84 4.40
N LEU A 200 20.58 -21.16 4.00
CA LEU A 200 19.43 -20.31 4.18
C LEU A 200 18.75 -20.61 5.53
N PRO A 201 18.40 -19.59 6.32
CA PRO A 201 17.59 -19.77 7.52
C PRO A 201 16.29 -20.52 7.23
N ASN A 202 15.78 -21.28 8.19
CA ASN A 202 14.47 -21.92 8.10
C ASN A 202 13.37 -20.91 8.46
N ASP A 203 13.14 -19.99 7.55
CA ASP A 203 12.21 -18.86 7.70
C ASP A 203 11.34 -18.78 6.47
N ALA A 204 10.02 -18.90 6.65
CA ALA A 204 9.06 -18.89 5.55
C ALA A 204 8.93 -17.51 4.88
N THR A 205 9.33 -16.43 5.56
CA THR A 205 9.29 -15.07 5.02
C THR A 205 10.32 -14.84 3.93
N LEU A 206 11.34 -15.71 3.84
CA LEU A 206 12.36 -15.67 2.78
C LEU A 206 11.83 -16.05 1.39
N ILE A 207 10.62 -16.62 1.28
CA ILE A 207 10.04 -16.94 -0.03
C ILE A 207 9.84 -15.64 -0.82
N ASP A 208 10.30 -15.65 -2.09
CA ASP A 208 10.35 -14.49 -2.99
C ASP A 208 11.31 -13.38 -2.57
N GLY A 209 11.97 -13.52 -1.43
CA GLY A 209 13.10 -12.71 -1.01
C GLY A 209 14.35 -12.97 -1.87
N THR A 210 15.47 -12.32 -1.54
CA THR A 210 16.67 -12.38 -2.37
C THR A 210 17.93 -12.76 -1.60
N LEU A 211 18.84 -13.47 -2.27
CA LEU A 211 20.20 -13.76 -1.83
C LEU A 211 21.17 -13.03 -2.76
N GLN A 212 21.94 -12.06 -2.25
CA GLN A 212 23.02 -11.37 -2.96
C GLN A 212 24.37 -11.82 -2.43
N ILE A 213 25.19 -12.46 -3.26
CA ILE A 213 26.59 -12.76 -2.94
C ILE A 213 27.42 -11.51 -3.10
N ARG A 214 28.34 -11.30 -2.16
CA ARG A 214 29.30 -10.19 -2.18
C ARG A 214 30.72 -10.70 -1.96
N ALA A 215 31.67 -10.06 -2.61
CA ALA A 215 33.08 -10.38 -2.46
C ALA A 215 33.90 -9.14 -2.12
N ASN A 216 34.97 -9.32 -1.39
CA ASN A 216 35.94 -8.30 -1.01
C ASN A 216 37.32 -8.74 -1.50
N VAL A 217 37.93 -7.95 -2.38
CA VAL A 217 39.26 -8.14 -2.93
C VAL A 217 40.26 -7.25 -2.18
N ALA A 218 41.32 -7.83 -1.66
CA ALA A 218 42.44 -7.10 -1.04
C ALA A 218 42.04 -6.03 0.01
N SER A 219 40.99 -6.28 0.77
CA SER A 219 40.41 -5.34 1.78
C SER A 219 39.84 -4.04 1.23
N GLY A 220 39.49 -3.98 -0.06
CA GLY A 220 38.87 -2.82 -0.72
C GLY A 220 37.42 -2.55 -0.36
N GLY A 221 36.76 -3.47 0.38
CA GLY A 221 35.32 -3.43 0.70
C GLY A 221 34.52 -4.50 -0.05
N TYR A 222 33.31 -4.80 0.42
CA TYR A 222 32.47 -5.80 -0.22
C TYR A 222 31.68 -5.19 -1.38
N GLU A 223 31.79 -5.79 -2.55
CA GLU A 223 31.02 -5.48 -3.75
C GLU A 223 30.10 -6.64 -4.13
N ASN A 224 29.04 -6.36 -4.86
CA ASN A 224 28.11 -7.39 -5.33
C ASN A 224 28.77 -8.26 -6.40
N LEU A 225 28.73 -9.56 -6.21
CA LEU A 225 29.16 -10.54 -7.21
C LEU A 225 27.93 -11.02 -7.98
N GLY A 226 27.81 -10.60 -9.23
CA GLY A 226 26.65 -10.87 -10.07
C GLY A 226 25.34 -10.30 -9.52
N SER A 227 24.23 -10.78 -10.05
CA SER A 227 22.88 -10.36 -9.64
C SER A 227 22.38 -11.16 -8.44
N ALA A 228 21.52 -10.53 -7.63
CA ALA A 228 20.78 -11.22 -6.57
C ALA A 228 19.94 -12.39 -7.13
N GLN A 229 19.83 -13.46 -6.35
CA GLN A 229 19.06 -14.66 -6.68
C GLN A 229 17.81 -14.72 -5.85
N THR A 230 16.65 -14.94 -6.46
CA THR A 230 15.38 -15.15 -5.74
C THR A 230 15.44 -16.44 -4.91
N ILE A 231 14.93 -16.40 -3.70
CA ILE A 231 14.76 -17.55 -2.83
C ILE A 231 13.37 -18.15 -3.11
N SER A 232 13.36 -19.35 -3.64
CA SER A 232 12.10 -20.06 -3.99
C SER A 232 11.54 -20.84 -2.81
N SER A 233 10.24 -21.15 -2.88
CA SER A 233 9.60 -22.03 -1.89
C SER A 233 10.33 -23.38 -1.80
N GLY A 234 10.61 -23.83 -0.56
CA GLY A 234 11.32 -25.08 -0.27
C GLY A 234 12.85 -24.94 -0.20
N GLU A 235 13.42 -23.77 -0.46
CA GLU A 235 14.86 -23.54 -0.26
C GLU A 235 15.20 -23.14 1.18
N GLN A 236 14.22 -22.70 1.98
CA GLN A 236 14.38 -22.32 3.39
C GLN A 236 14.85 -23.54 4.22
N GLY A 237 15.78 -23.31 5.14
CA GLY A 237 16.40 -24.35 5.95
C GLY A 237 17.34 -25.28 5.18
N THR A 238 17.65 -24.98 3.91
CA THR A 238 18.61 -25.71 3.08
C THR A 238 19.79 -24.82 2.68
N SER A 239 20.70 -25.35 1.89
CA SER A 239 21.81 -24.54 1.33
C SER A 239 21.57 -24.23 -0.14
N LYS A 240 21.66 -22.94 -0.51
CA LYS A 240 21.59 -22.47 -1.90
C LYS A 240 23.00 -22.26 -2.44
N THR A 241 23.30 -22.86 -3.58
CA THR A 241 24.56 -22.65 -4.30
C THR A 241 24.36 -21.68 -5.45
N VAL A 242 25.12 -20.61 -5.47
CA VAL A 242 25.15 -19.63 -6.57
C VAL A 242 26.44 -19.83 -7.35
N SER A 243 26.32 -19.98 -8.66
CA SER A 243 27.44 -20.21 -9.58
C SER A 243 27.75 -18.96 -10.38
N PHE A 244 29.03 -18.63 -10.48
CA PHE A 244 29.52 -17.53 -11.32
C PHE A 244 30.54 -18.06 -12.30
N ASN A 245 30.52 -17.56 -13.54
CA ASN A 245 31.56 -17.84 -14.52
C ASN A 245 32.82 -17.03 -14.24
N ALA A 246 33.95 -17.40 -14.88
CA ALA A 246 35.23 -16.73 -14.72
C ALA A 246 35.15 -15.23 -15.01
N ALA A 247 34.50 -14.83 -16.11
CA ALA A 247 34.38 -13.42 -16.48
C ALA A 247 33.69 -12.57 -15.43
N THR A 248 32.61 -13.08 -14.81
CA THR A 248 31.90 -12.39 -13.73
C THR A 248 32.73 -12.31 -12.46
N PHE A 249 33.46 -13.40 -12.12
CA PHE A 249 34.29 -13.44 -10.92
C PHE A 249 35.51 -12.54 -11.04
N GLU A 250 36.24 -12.63 -12.16
CA GLU A 250 37.49 -11.87 -12.40
C GLU A 250 37.27 -10.35 -12.58
N ALA A 251 36.02 -9.93 -12.91
CA ALA A 251 35.65 -8.52 -13.06
C ALA A 251 35.39 -7.78 -11.75
N ILE A 252 35.41 -8.47 -10.58
CA ILE A 252 35.17 -7.83 -9.28
C ILE A 252 36.24 -6.73 -9.06
N SER A 253 35.76 -5.58 -8.54
CA SER A 253 36.62 -4.44 -8.19
C SER A 253 37.53 -3.92 -9.33
N GLY A 254 37.08 -4.13 -10.58
CA GLY A 254 37.86 -3.72 -11.76
C GLY A 254 38.95 -4.70 -12.16
N GLY A 255 38.99 -5.88 -11.55
CA GLY A 255 39.91 -6.99 -11.84
C GLY A 255 40.60 -7.52 -10.59
N ILE A 256 40.96 -8.80 -10.62
CA ILE A 256 41.67 -9.49 -9.52
C ILE A 256 43.10 -9.71 -9.96
N SER A 257 44.06 -9.39 -9.11
CA SER A 257 45.52 -9.55 -9.37
C SER A 257 46.08 -10.81 -8.68
N ASP A 258 47.18 -11.33 -9.22
CA ASP A 258 47.88 -12.46 -8.61
C ASP A 258 48.29 -12.15 -7.16
N GLY A 259 48.03 -13.13 -6.29
CA GLY A 259 48.36 -13.05 -4.86
C GLY A 259 47.33 -12.37 -3.98
N GLU A 260 46.26 -11.83 -4.56
CA GLU A 260 45.17 -11.25 -3.78
C GLU A 260 44.32 -12.31 -3.09
N SER A 261 43.83 -11.96 -1.89
CA SER A 261 42.89 -12.77 -1.13
C SER A 261 41.47 -12.24 -1.29
N ILE A 262 40.54 -13.12 -1.56
CA ILE A 262 39.12 -12.78 -1.78
C ILE A 262 38.31 -13.37 -0.65
N LEU A 263 37.56 -12.51 0.04
CA LEU A 263 36.61 -12.90 1.09
C LEU A 263 35.19 -12.79 0.58
N PHE A 264 34.34 -13.70 1.01
CA PHE A 264 32.94 -13.74 0.59
C PHE A 264 31.99 -13.49 1.77
N THR A 265 30.94 -12.76 1.49
CA THR A 265 29.77 -12.60 2.35
C THR A 265 28.50 -12.65 1.50
N ALA A 266 27.35 -12.64 2.13
CA ALA A 266 26.09 -12.55 1.43
C ALA A 266 25.08 -11.68 2.21
N ILE A 267 24.08 -11.17 1.51
CA ILE A 267 22.93 -10.49 2.09
C ILE A 267 21.70 -11.29 1.71
N ILE A 268 20.89 -11.62 2.70
CA ILE A 268 19.53 -12.16 2.53
C ILE A 268 18.55 -11.05 2.85
N THR A 269 17.58 -10.87 1.96
CA THR A 269 16.48 -9.91 2.13
C THR A 269 15.17 -10.66 1.97
N ASP A 270 14.29 -10.57 2.94
CA ASP A 270 12.91 -11.04 2.98
C ASP A 270 11.92 -10.02 2.43
#